data_2d69c1f738f49d1b96557e692ec00c25
#
_entry.id   2d69c1f738f49d1b96557e692ec00c25
#
_cell.length_a   1.000
_cell.length_b   1.000
_cell.length_c   1.000
_cell.angle_alpha   90.00
_cell.angle_beta   90.00
_cell.angle_gamma   90.00
#
_symmetry.space_group_name_H-M   'P 1'
#
loop_
_entity.id
_entity.type
_entity.pdbx_description
1 polymer ?
#
loop_
_entity_poly.entity_id
_entity_poly.type
_entity_poly.pdbx_seq_one_letter_code
_entity_poly.pdbx_strand_id
1 'polypeptide(L)'
;MRLLVRGTLGVLFLLGTAGVGYAGCDPQGTDKAAVDAARAQVQTDCPCDHADPPTVNHGQYVSCAAGVAQTRTTDPTLPLPNNCKSAVKKCAAKSTCGKGSTAVTCCVPKSDGVTIKCKTKKDSAHCPTDTGAVVGVCASCCDACPAPGSGPTCP
;
A
#
# COMPACT_ATOMS: atom_id res chain seq x y z
N MET A 1 16.70 64.17 42.40
CA MET A 1 17.13 62.81 42.68
C MET A 1 16.18 61.90 41.91
N ARG A 2 16.57 61.47 40.70
CA ARG A 2 15.71 60.66 39.79
C ARG A 2 16.25 59.23 39.77
N LEU A 3 15.51 58.25 40.31
CA LEU A 3 15.81 56.82 40.24
C LEU A 3 15.27 56.26 38.89
N LEU A 4 16.18 55.78 38.04
CA LEU A 4 15.88 55.02 36.84
C LEU A 4 15.87 53.54 37.21
N VAL A 5 14.69 52.91 37.19
CA VAL A 5 14.52 51.46 37.27
C VAL A 5 14.61 50.88 35.84
N ARG A 6 15.70 50.13 35.57
CA ARG A 6 15.87 49.36 34.34
C ARG A 6 15.21 48.00 34.54
N GLY A 7 14.06 47.80 33.89
CA GLY A 7 13.42 46.49 33.79
C GLY A 7 14.10 45.65 32.70
N THR A 8 14.69 44.53 33.10
CA THR A 8 15.24 43.50 32.20
C THR A 8 14.12 42.58 31.76
N LEU A 9 13.73 42.67 30.48
CA LEU A 9 12.75 41.75 29.87
C LEU A 9 13.47 40.41 29.55
N GLY A 10 13.26 39.38 30.35
CA GLY A 10 13.73 38.04 30.07
C GLY A 10 12.85 37.39 29.01
N VAL A 11 13.37 37.17 27.81
CA VAL A 11 12.73 36.39 26.75
C VAL A 11 12.95 34.93 27.07
N LEU A 12 11.90 34.24 27.53
CA LEU A 12 11.89 32.79 27.75
C LEU A 12 11.72 32.09 26.40
N PHE A 13 12.81 31.59 25.81
CA PHE A 13 12.77 30.70 24.64
C PHE A 13 12.25 29.31 25.08
N LEU A 14 10.97 29.03 24.83
CA LEU A 14 10.42 27.67 24.87
C LEU A 14 10.93 26.91 23.64
N LEU A 15 12.01 26.14 23.82
CA LEU A 15 12.43 25.10 22.88
C LEU A 15 11.38 23.99 22.88
N GLY A 16 10.39 24.12 21.99
CA GLY A 16 9.48 23.04 21.67
C GLY A 16 10.27 21.93 20.96
N THR A 17 10.56 20.83 21.67
CA THR A 17 11.02 19.58 21.07
C THR A 17 9.86 19.03 20.23
N ALA A 18 9.88 19.31 18.91
CA ALA A 18 9.04 18.61 17.97
C ALA A 18 9.43 17.13 18.03
N GLY A 19 8.64 16.33 18.76
CA GLY A 19 8.76 14.89 18.74
C GLY A 19 8.59 14.42 17.31
N VAL A 20 9.65 13.92 16.67
CA VAL A 20 9.58 13.16 15.43
C VAL A 20 8.80 11.89 15.74
N GLY A 21 7.47 11.98 15.73
CA GLY A 21 6.63 10.80 15.68
C GLY A 21 7.03 10.01 14.44
N TYR A 22 7.46 8.77 14.62
CA TYR A 22 7.60 7.84 13.50
C TYR A 22 6.18 7.61 12.96
N ALA A 23 5.79 8.45 12.00
CA ALA A 23 4.56 8.22 11.27
C ALA A 23 4.67 6.87 10.57
N GLY A 24 3.70 5.99 10.78
CA GLY A 24 3.58 4.75 10.01
C GLY A 24 3.50 5.10 8.51
N CYS A 25 3.67 4.11 7.64
CA CYS A 25 3.44 4.33 6.21
C CYS A 25 2.00 4.78 5.97
N ASP A 26 1.84 5.88 5.25
CA ASP A 26 0.54 6.39 4.80
C ASP A 26 0.39 6.21 3.27
N PRO A 27 0.06 4.98 2.80
CA PRO A 27 0.00 4.66 1.38
C PRO A 27 -1.19 5.29 0.65
N GLN A 28 -2.10 5.96 1.35
CA GLN A 28 -3.24 6.68 0.77
C GLN A 28 -3.09 8.19 0.88
N GLY A 29 -2.14 8.67 1.67
CA GLY A 29 -1.86 10.08 1.89
C GLY A 29 -0.46 10.48 1.43
N THR A 30 0.38 10.92 2.37
CA THR A 30 1.68 11.53 2.08
C THR A 30 2.66 10.63 1.34
N ASP A 31 2.60 9.30 1.57
CA ASP A 31 3.51 8.33 0.95
C ASP A 31 2.95 7.71 -0.33
N LYS A 32 1.73 8.10 -0.75
CA LYS A 32 1.02 7.48 -1.87
C LYS A 32 1.84 7.47 -3.16
N ALA A 33 2.42 8.58 -3.55
CA ALA A 33 3.19 8.69 -4.78
C ALA A 33 4.39 7.73 -4.82
N ALA A 34 5.13 7.63 -3.71
CA ALA A 34 6.29 6.74 -3.60
C ALA A 34 5.86 5.25 -3.58
N VAL A 35 4.77 4.93 -2.90
CA VAL A 35 4.21 3.57 -2.87
C VAL A 35 3.69 3.15 -4.24
N ASP A 36 2.96 4.02 -4.94
CA ASP A 36 2.44 3.75 -6.28
C ASP A 36 3.58 3.58 -7.30
N ALA A 37 4.61 4.43 -7.26
CA ALA A 37 5.79 4.29 -8.11
C ALA A 37 6.53 2.96 -7.85
N ALA A 38 6.67 2.55 -6.60
CA ALA A 38 7.28 1.27 -6.26
C ALA A 38 6.42 0.08 -6.75
N ARG A 39 5.09 0.20 -6.69
CA ARG A 39 4.16 -0.83 -7.19
C ARG A 39 4.17 -0.92 -8.72
N ALA A 40 4.24 0.21 -9.42
CA ALA A 40 4.41 0.23 -10.87
C ALA A 40 5.73 -0.43 -11.29
N GLN A 41 6.82 -0.19 -10.55
CA GLN A 41 8.09 -0.87 -10.77
C GLN A 41 7.99 -2.39 -10.54
N VAL A 42 7.26 -2.84 -9.52
CA VAL A 42 6.99 -4.28 -9.30
C VAL A 42 6.32 -4.91 -10.51
N GLN A 43 5.36 -4.22 -11.15
CA GLN A 43 4.69 -4.75 -12.35
C GLN A 43 5.62 -4.85 -13.55
N THR A 44 6.60 -3.94 -13.66
CA THR A 44 7.60 -3.97 -14.73
C THR A 44 8.65 -5.06 -14.51
N ASP A 45 9.16 -5.20 -13.29
CA ASP A 45 10.32 -6.03 -12.99
C ASP A 45 9.95 -7.45 -12.55
N CYS A 46 8.74 -7.64 -12.01
CA CYS A 46 8.29 -8.91 -11.46
C CYS A 46 7.19 -9.50 -12.34
N PRO A 47 7.47 -10.55 -13.12
CA PRO A 47 6.46 -11.14 -13.99
C PRO A 47 5.27 -11.68 -13.17
N CYS A 48 4.09 -11.15 -13.47
CA CYS A 48 2.84 -11.64 -12.92
C CYS A 48 2.32 -12.79 -13.80
N ASP A 49 2.72 -14.01 -13.47
CA ASP A 49 2.39 -15.20 -14.25
C ASP A 49 1.03 -15.77 -13.83
N HIS A 50 0.14 -15.96 -14.79
CA HIS A 50 -1.18 -16.57 -14.64
C HIS A 50 -1.29 -17.91 -15.39
N ALA A 51 -0.18 -18.46 -15.88
CA ALA A 51 -0.18 -19.78 -16.50
C ALA A 51 -0.61 -20.88 -15.52
N ASP A 52 -1.02 -22.04 -16.05
CA ASP A 52 -1.39 -23.19 -15.25
C ASP A 52 -0.65 -24.44 -15.76
N PRO A 53 0.38 -24.92 -15.05
CA PRO A 53 0.97 -24.33 -13.84
C PRO A 53 1.78 -23.04 -14.11
N PRO A 54 1.88 -22.12 -13.15
CA PRO A 54 2.65 -20.90 -13.33
C PRO A 54 4.16 -21.21 -13.34
N THR A 55 4.91 -20.55 -14.24
CA THR A 55 6.39 -20.65 -14.30
C THR A 55 7.05 -19.89 -13.16
N VAL A 56 6.41 -18.79 -12.72
CA VAL A 56 6.79 -18.02 -11.52
C VAL A 56 5.69 -18.19 -10.48
N ASN A 57 5.99 -18.93 -9.40
CA ASN A 57 5.00 -19.13 -8.35
C ASN A 57 4.80 -17.87 -7.49
N HIS A 58 3.69 -17.85 -6.74
CA HIS A 58 3.30 -16.71 -5.91
C HIS A 58 4.37 -16.26 -4.91
N GLY A 59 5.11 -17.19 -4.31
CA GLY A 59 6.20 -16.88 -3.39
C GLY A 59 7.36 -16.15 -4.07
N GLN A 60 7.73 -16.58 -5.28
CA GLN A 60 8.76 -15.93 -6.10
C GLN A 60 8.33 -14.52 -6.51
N TYR A 61 7.07 -14.33 -6.92
CA TYR A 61 6.52 -13.00 -7.21
C TYR A 61 6.60 -12.07 -5.99
N VAL A 62 6.17 -12.54 -4.81
CA VAL A 62 6.23 -11.75 -3.56
C VAL A 62 7.67 -11.42 -3.16
N SER A 63 8.61 -12.34 -3.38
CA SER A 63 10.03 -12.13 -3.11
C SER A 63 10.63 -11.08 -4.05
N CYS A 64 10.28 -11.15 -5.35
CA CYS A 64 10.66 -10.12 -6.32
C CYS A 64 10.15 -8.74 -5.90
N ALA A 65 8.86 -8.63 -5.57
CA ALA A 65 8.25 -7.38 -5.11
C ALA A 65 8.92 -6.82 -3.84
N ALA A 66 9.35 -7.68 -2.94
CA ALA A 66 10.10 -7.26 -1.75
C ALA A 66 11.49 -6.72 -2.11
N GLY A 67 12.16 -7.32 -3.09
CA GLY A 67 13.44 -6.84 -3.65
C GLY A 67 13.29 -5.45 -4.27
N VAL A 68 12.30 -5.26 -5.13
CA VAL A 68 11.98 -3.95 -5.74
C VAL A 68 11.72 -2.90 -4.66
N ALA A 69 10.88 -3.22 -3.65
CA ALA A 69 10.61 -2.31 -2.56
C ALA A 69 11.87 -1.92 -1.77
N GLN A 70 12.82 -2.85 -1.60
CA GLN A 70 14.11 -2.57 -0.97
C GLN A 70 14.98 -1.64 -1.83
N THR A 71 15.11 -1.91 -3.12
CA THR A 71 15.90 -1.06 -4.05
C THR A 71 15.32 0.36 -4.14
N ARG A 72 13.99 0.50 -4.16
CA ARG A 72 13.31 1.80 -4.20
C ARG A 72 13.58 2.68 -2.99
N THR A 73 14.06 2.16 -1.87
CA THR A 73 14.41 3.01 -0.70
C THR A 73 15.64 3.89 -0.95
N THR A 74 16.45 3.57 -1.95
CA THR A 74 17.64 4.33 -2.34
C THR A 74 17.47 5.07 -3.66
N ASP A 75 16.25 5.12 -4.22
CA ASP A 75 15.96 5.86 -5.45
C ASP A 75 16.20 7.37 -5.23
N PRO A 76 17.00 8.02 -6.07
CA PRO A 76 17.36 9.44 -5.85
C PRO A 76 16.23 10.41 -6.20
N THR A 77 15.23 9.98 -6.99
CA THR A 77 14.16 10.86 -7.49
C THR A 77 12.89 10.79 -6.64
N LEU A 78 12.51 9.57 -6.26
CA LEU A 78 11.31 9.32 -5.46
C LEU A 78 11.56 8.11 -4.54
N PRO A 79 12.30 8.29 -3.45
CA PRO A 79 12.64 7.19 -2.56
C PRO A 79 11.40 6.67 -1.83
N LEU A 80 11.27 5.34 -1.79
CA LEU A 80 10.25 4.70 -0.97
C LEU A 80 10.65 4.80 0.52
N PRO A 81 9.85 5.43 1.39
CA PRO A 81 10.14 5.42 2.82
C PRO A 81 10.30 3.99 3.38
N ASN A 82 11.29 3.77 4.24
CA ASN A 82 11.61 2.44 4.77
C ASN A 82 10.40 1.75 5.46
N ASN A 83 9.57 2.52 6.14
CA ASN A 83 8.33 2.07 6.77
C ASN A 83 7.26 1.64 5.74
N CYS A 84 7.38 2.07 4.46
CA CYS A 84 6.44 1.74 3.39
C CYS A 84 6.75 0.45 2.62
N LYS A 85 7.93 -0.17 2.80
CA LYS A 85 8.25 -1.45 2.15
C LYS A 85 7.21 -2.53 2.40
N SER A 86 6.67 -2.56 3.62
CA SER A 86 5.63 -3.52 3.97
C SER A 86 4.31 -3.29 3.22
N ALA A 87 3.99 -2.07 2.82
CA ALA A 87 2.79 -1.76 2.04
C ALA A 87 2.89 -2.37 0.64
N VAL A 88 4.02 -2.19 -0.05
CA VAL A 88 4.29 -2.79 -1.36
C VAL A 88 4.25 -4.32 -1.29
N LYS A 89 4.97 -4.92 -0.33
CA LYS A 89 4.97 -6.38 -0.13
C LYS A 89 3.59 -6.94 0.17
N LYS A 90 2.77 -6.26 1.00
CA LYS A 90 1.40 -6.68 1.30
C LYS A 90 0.50 -6.67 0.07
N CYS A 91 0.68 -5.73 -0.85
CA CYS A 91 -0.06 -5.70 -2.10
C CYS A 91 0.30 -6.91 -2.98
N ALA A 92 1.59 -7.23 -3.12
CA ALA A 92 2.05 -8.40 -3.84
C ALA A 92 1.52 -9.70 -3.20
N ALA A 93 1.59 -9.85 -1.88
CA ALA A 93 1.11 -11.02 -1.16
C ALA A 93 -0.42 -11.23 -1.27
N LYS A 94 -1.16 -10.17 -1.55
CA LYS A 94 -2.61 -10.21 -1.78
C LYS A 94 -2.96 -10.14 -3.28
N SER A 95 -2.06 -10.52 -4.17
CA SER A 95 -2.31 -10.60 -5.61
C SER A 95 -2.64 -12.03 -6.04
N THR A 96 -3.12 -12.15 -7.28
CA THR A 96 -3.34 -13.44 -7.96
C THR A 96 -2.10 -13.91 -8.71
N CYS A 97 -1.06 -13.07 -8.82
CA CYS A 97 0.15 -13.39 -9.54
C CYS A 97 0.82 -14.68 -9.01
N GLY A 98 1.12 -15.60 -9.92
CA GLY A 98 1.70 -16.92 -9.60
C GLY A 98 0.77 -17.89 -8.88
N LYS A 99 -0.55 -17.68 -8.96
CA LYS A 99 -1.58 -18.60 -8.36
C LYS A 99 -2.38 -19.40 -9.39
N GLY A 100 -2.02 -19.33 -10.66
CA GLY A 100 -2.72 -19.99 -11.75
C GLY A 100 -3.77 -19.11 -12.43
N SER A 101 -4.25 -19.56 -13.59
CA SER A 101 -5.09 -18.80 -14.52
C SER A 101 -6.50 -18.48 -14.00
N THR A 102 -7.01 -19.29 -13.07
CA THR A 102 -8.37 -19.11 -12.53
C THR A 102 -8.43 -18.22 -11.29
N ALA A 103 -7.26 -17.92 -10.68
CA ALA A 103 -7.21 -17.16 -9.44
C ALA A 103 -7.78 -15.74 -9.62
N VAL A 104 -8.61 -15.32 -8.67
CA VAL A 104 -9.30 -14.04 -8.69
C VAL A 104 -9.16 -13.28 -7.38
N THR A 105 -9.32 -11.96 -7.44
CA THR A 105 -9.57 -11.14 -6.26
C THR A 105 -11.07 -11.07 -5.99
N CYS A 106 -11.48 -11.09 -4.73
CA CYS A 106 -12.87 -10.97 -4.30
C CYS A 106 -13.02 -9.77 -3.36
N CYS A 107 -13.90 -8.86 -3.71
CA CYS A 107 -14.25 -7.68 -2.94
C CYS A 107 -15.49 -7.99 -2.11
N VAL A 108 -15.33 -8.16 -0.81
CA VAL A 108 -16.42 -8.56 0.11
C VAL A 108 -16.80 -7.34 0.95
N PRO A 109 -18.03 -6.81 0.83
CA PRO A 109 -18.53 -5.77 1.73
C PRO A 109 -18.52 -6.28 3.17
N LYS A 110 -18.16 -5.41 4.12
CA LYS A 110 -18.38 -5.68 5.53
C LYS A 110 -19.78 -5.29 5.95
N SER A 111 -20.17 -5.72 7.15
CA SER A 111 -21.48 -5.42 7.74
C SER A 111 -21.75 -3.90 7.93
N ASP A 112 -20.72 -3.07 7.91
CA ASP A 112 -20.83 -1.61 7.97
C ASP A 112 -21.28 -0.98 6.64
N GLY A 113 -21.37 -1.76 5.56
CA GLY A 113 -21.74 -1.32 4.21
C GLY A 113 -20.76 -0.37 3.52
N VAL A 114 -19.70 0.07 4.20
CA VAL A 114 -18.72 1.05 3.72
C VAL A 114 -17.37 0.40 3.48
N THR A 115 -16.96 -0.48 4.37
CA THR A 115 -15.64 -1.13 4.27
C THR A 115 -15.68 -2.35 3.34
N ILE A 116 -14.74 -2.42 2.42
CA ILE A 116 -14.57 -3.58 1.53
C ILE A 116 -13.34 -4.38 1.98
N LYS A 117 -13.53 -5.69 2.17
CA LYS A 117 -12.46 -6.62 2.47
C LYS A 117 -12.07 -7.37 1.20
N CYS A 118 -10.85 -7.21 0.72
CA CYS A 118 -10.37 -7.98 -0.41
C CYS A 118 -9.69 -9.27 0.04
N LYS A 119 -9.95 -10.35 -0.71
CA LYS A 119 -9.30 -11.66 -0.57
C LYS A 119 -8.96 -12.20 -1.96
N THR A 120 -7.87 -12.95 -2.07
CA THR A 120 -7.60 -13.76 -3.26
C THR A 120 -8.22 -15.14 -3.10
N LYS A 121 -8.83 -15.66 -4.17
CA LYS A 121 -9.46 -16.97 -4.23
C LYS A 121 -8.92 -17.74 -5.43
N LYS A 122 -9.05 -19.07 -5.41
CA LYS A 122 -8.57 -19.94 -6.49
C LYS A 122 -9.37 -19.73 -7.79
N ASP A 123 -10.63 -19.34 -7.68
CA ASP A 123 -11.52 -19.02 -8.81
C ASP A 123 -12.71 -18.17 -8.36
N SER A 124 -13.52 -17.71 -9.32
CA SER A 124 -14.67 -16.85 -9.08
C SER A 124 -15.81 -17.56 -8.32
N ALA A 125 -15.95 -18.89 -8.46
CA ALA A 125 -16.98 -19.66 -7.75
C ALA A 125 -16.75 -19.67 -6.22
N HIS A 126 -15.53 -19.38 -5.78
CA HIS A 126 -15.18 -19.27 -4.36
C HIS A 126 -15.31 -17.84 -3.78
N CYS A 127 -15.77 -16.88 -4.58
CA CYS A 127 -16.22 -15.60 -4.07
C CYS A 127 -17.57 -15.77 -3.35
N PRO A 128 -17.73 -15.33 -2.09
CA PRO A 128 -18.95 -15.54 -1.32
C PRO A 128 -20.07 -14.61 -1.84
N THR A 129 -20.86 -15.07 -2.83
CA THR A 129 -21.91 -14.28 -3.48
C THR A 129 -23.08 -13.94 -2.55
N ASP A 130 -23.33 -14.76 -1.54
CA ASP A 130 -24.32 -14.57 -0.49
C ASP A 130 -24.08 -13.31 0.37
N THR A 131 -22.87 -12.80 0.37
CA THR A 131 -22.48 -11.57 1.10
C THR A 131 -22.42 -10.34 0.21
N GLY A 132 -22.89 -10.42 -1.05
CA GLY A 132 -22.78 -9.31 -2.00
C GLY A 132 -21.34 -9.09 -2.51
N ALA A 133 -20.47 -10.09 -2.38
CA ALA A 133 -19.10 -10.00 -2.89
C ALA A 133 -19.11 -9.96 -4.42
N VAL A 134 -18.18 -9.18 -4.97
CA VAL A 134 -17.93 -9.09 -6.41
C VAL A 134 -16.51 -9.54 -6.74
N VAL A 135 -16.32 -10.10 -7.94
CA VAL A 135 -14.98 -10.39 -8.46
C VAL A 135 -14.29 -9.06 -8.77
N GLY A 136 -13.10 -8.88 -8.24
CA GLY A 136 -12.29 -7.71 -8.49
C GLY A 136 -11.69 -7.74 -9.90
N VAL A 137 -11.49 -6.59 -10.48
CA VAL A 137 -11.00 -6.45 -11.86
C VAL A 137 -9.46 -6.42 -11.96
N CYS A 138 -8.75 -6.24 -10.85
CA CYS A 138 -7.29 -6.16 -10.83
C CYS A 138 -6.67 -7.38 -10.14
N ALA A 139 -5.45 -7.73 -10.55
CA ALA A 139 -4.72 -8.86 -9.95
C ALA A 139 -4.41 -8.67 -8.47
N SER A 140 -4.21 -7.42 -8.01
CA SER A 140 -3.89 -7.11 -6.61
C SER A 140 -5.09 -6.59 -5.84
N CYS A 141 -5.27 -7.08 -4.61
CA CYS A 141 -6.26 -6.56 -3.67
C CYS A 141 -6.06 -5.08 -3.29
N CYS A 142 -4.90 -4.51 -3.56
CA CYS A 142 -4.68 -3.08 -3.31
C CYS A 142 -5.43 -2.20 -4.32
N ASP A 143 -5.77 -2.77 -5.48
CA ASP A 143 -6.36 -2.06 -6.62
C ASP A 143 -7.73 -2.62 -7.01
N ALA A 144 -7.96 -3.91 -6.73
CA ALA A 144 -9.14 -4.64 -7.21
C ALA A 144 -10.45 -4.17 -6.59
N CYS A 145 -10.42 -3.57 -5.41
CA CYS A 145 -11.60 -3.22 -4.63
C CYS A 145 -11.57 -1.72 -4.33
N PRO A 146 -12.07 -0.89 -5.23
CA PRO A 146 -12.10 0.56 -5.02
C PRO A 146 -13.00 0.95 -3.84
N ALA A 147 -12.70 2.09 -3.24
CA ALA A 147 -13.62 2.71 -2.31
C ALA A 147 -14.97 3.01 -2.99
N PRO A 148 -16.09 3.03 -2.26
CA PRO A 148 -17.39 3.38 -2.82
C PRO A 148 -17.32 4.70 -3.61
N GLY A 149 -17.73 4.69 -4.88
CA GLY A 149 -17.74 5.86 -5.75
C GLY A 149 -16.45 6.11 -6.57
N SER A 150 -15.37 5.35 -6.35
CA SER A 150 -14.18 5.39 -7.21
C SER A 150 -14.11 4.12 -8.06
N GLY A 151 -13.92 4.28 -9.37
CA GLY A 151 -13.69 3.14 -10.27
C GLY A 151 -12.36 2.44 -9.93
N PRO A 152 -12.21 1.13 -10.25
CA PRO A 152 -10.95 0.43 -10.07
C PRO A 152 -9.89 1.01 -11.00
N THR A 153 -8.76 1.40 -10.45
CA THR A 153 -7.57 1.76 -11.21
C THR A 153 -6.57 0.63 -11.05
N CYS A 154 -6.51 -0.27 -12.03
CA CYS A 154 -5.41 -1.21 -12.12
C CYS A 154 -4.17 -0.45 -12.60
N PRO A 155 -3.06 -0.47 -11.85
CA PRO A 155 -1.82 0.11 -12.32
C PRO A 155 -1.27 -0.65 -13.52
#